data_635b4faa660dcd3e3cad36a9f766f433
#
_entry.id   635b4faa660dcd3e3cad36a9f766f433
#
_cell.length_a   1.000
_cell.length_b   1.000
_cell.length_c   1.000
_cell.angle_alpha   90.00
_cell.angle_beta   90.00
_cell.angle_gamma   90.00
#
_symmetry.space_group_name_H-M   'P 1'
#
loop_
_entity.id
_entity.type
_entity.pdbx_description
1 polymer ?
#
loop_
_entity_poly.entity_id
_entity_poly.type
_entity_poly.pdbx_seq_one_letter_code
_entity_poly.pdbx_strand_id
1 'polypeptide(L)'
;MKQPLHIIKIGGNVIDDSEKLSAFLRNFSGIKEPKILIHGGGKIATELAEKMDIPQQMIDGRRVTDAETLKLITMVYGGLISKNIVAALSANGDTAIGLSGADANSVLANKRPANPIDFGFVGDVAAVNSENIDKILQAGFVPVFCAITHDGNGQLLNTNADTMASAIATAMSGNYESFLYYCFEKKGVLEDVENEDSVIPEINPSNYEKLKEEGKIFQGMIPKLDNAFSAIQKGVKAVHILQAEDLSSLILTKRAYGTRITA
;
A
#
# COMPACT_ATOMS: atom_id res chain seq x y z
N MET A 1 12.31 22.60 8.97
CA MET A 1 12.05 21.61 7.90
C MET A 1 11.18 20.51 8.48
N LYS A 2 10.20 19.98 7.73
CA LYS A 2 9.40 18.83 8.17
C LYS A 2 10.30 17.60 8.27
N GLN A 3 10.02 16.70 9.23
CA GLN A 3 10.70 15.43 9.38
C GLN A 3 10.29 14.49 8.24
N PRO A 4 11.21 13.70 7.63
CA PRO A 4 10.86 12.66 6.68
C PRO A 4 9.93 11.61 7.30
N LEU A 5 8.94 11.16 6.52
CA LEU A 5 8.08 10.03 6.84
C LEU A 5 7.98 9.10 5.63
N HIS A 6 8.32 7.84 5.83
CA HIS A 6 8.30 6.82 4.79
C HIS A 6 7.03 6.00 4.88
N ILE A 7 6.16 6.09 3.87
CA ILE A 7 4.94 5.31 3.75
C ILE A 7 5.21 4.23 2.71
N ILE A 8 5.25 2.97 3.15
CA ILE A 8 5.66 1.83 2.34
C ILE A 8 4.48 0.88 2.16
N LYS A 9 4.11 0.61 0.91
CA LYS A 9 3.11 -0.41 0.58
C LYS A 9 3.78 -1.62 -0.05
N ILE A 10 3.54 -2.81 0.50
CA ILE A 10 4.04 -4.07 -0.07
C ILE A 10 2.96 -4.80 -0.87
N GLY A 11 3.35 -5.35 -2.02
CA GLY A 11 2.48 -6.14 -2.89
C GLY A 11 2.27 -7.58 -2.40
N GLY A 12 1.30 -8.27 -3.01
CA GLY A 12 0.95 -9.65 -2.66
C GLY A 12 2.13 -10.61 -2.81
N ASN A 13 2.87 -10.54 -3.92
CA ASN A 13 3.99 -11.44 -4.20
C ASN A 13 5.12 -11.38 -3.16
N VAL A 14 5.26 -10.26 -2.43
CA VAL A 14 6.20 -10.15 -1.29
C VAL A 14 5.62 -10.83 -0.06
N ILE A 15 4.29 -10.68 0.17
CA ILE A 15 3.59 -11.23 1.34
C ILE A 15 3.44 -12.76 1.22
N ASP A 16 3.22 -13.25 0.01
CA ASP A 16 2.93 -14.66 -0.28
C ASP A 16 4.18 -15.55 -0.21
N ASP A 17 5.37 -14.96 -0.21
CA ASP A 17 6.67 -15.63 -0.10
C ASP A 17 7.31 -15.30 1.26
N SER A 18 7.41 -16.30 2.12
CA SER A 18 7.90 -16.13 3.49
C SER A 18 9.37 -15.67 3.56
N GLU A 19 10.22 -16.08 2.63
CA GLU A 19 11.63 -15.67 2.60
C GLU A 19 11.76 -14.23 2.14
N LYS A 20 11.05 -13.85 1.07
CA LYS A 20 11.00 -12.46 0.59
C LYS A 20 10.42 -11.52 1.62
N LEU A 21 9.32 -11.91 2.27
CA LEU A 21 8.72 -11.11 3.35
C LEU A 21 9.70 -10.93 4.51
N SER A 22 10.36 -12.01 4.96
CA SER A 22 11.33 -11.95 6.05
C SER A 22 12.52 -11.06 5.69
N ALA A 23 13.07 -11.16 4.47
CA ALA A 23 14.16 -10.30 3.99
C ALA A 23 13.72 -8.83 3.92
N PHE A 24 12.52 -8.57 3.36
CA PHE A 24 11.94 -7.23 3.30
C PHE A 24 11.78 -6.61 4.71
N LEU A 25 11.21 -7.34 5.67
CA LEU A 25 10.97 -6.83 7.01
C LEU A 25 12.28 -6.52 7.77
N ARG A 26 13.34 -7.32 7.58
CA ARG A 26 14.69 -6.99 8.09
C ARG A 26 15.21 -5.69 7.51
N ASN A 27 15.08 -5.50 6.19
CA ASN A 27 15.50 -4.28 5.51
C ASN A 27 14.67 -3.07 5.94
N PHE A 28 13.36 -3.23 6.08
CA PHE A 28 12.43 -2.21 6.59
C PHE A 28 12.80 -1.78 8.01
N SER A 29 13.14 -2.71 8.90
CA SER A 29 13.58 -2.40 10.27
C SER A 29 14.90 -1.62 10.32
N GLY A 30 15.70 -1.68 9.26
CA GLY A 30 16.92 -0.88 9.11
C GLY A 30 16.66 0.62 8.94
N ILE A 31 15.49 1.02 8.45
CA ILE A 31 15.08 2.42 8.28
C ILE A 31 14.82 3.01 9.67
N LYS A 32 15.54 4.08 10.05
CA LYS A 32 15.46 4.69 11.38
C LYS A 32 14.48 5.86 11.46
N GLU A 33 14.21 6.50 10.34
CA GLU A 33 13.20 7.56 10.23
C GLU A 33 11.80 6.99 10.48
N PRO A 34 10.81 7.84 10.86
CA PRO A 34 9.42 7.45 10.96
C PRO A 34 8.92 6.74 9.71
N LYS A 35 8.24 5.63 9.90
CA LYS A 35 7.79 4.77 8.80
C LYS A 35 6.44 4.14 9.10
N ILE A 36 5.66 3.92 8.06
CA ILE A 36 4.35 3.24 8.08
C ILE A 36 4.39 2.14 7.04
N LEU A 37 3.96 0.94 7.42
CA LEU A 37 3.80 -0.18 6.49
C LEU A 37 2.32 -0.38 6.16
N ILE A 38 2.01 -0.55 4.86
CA ILE A 38 0.67 -0.88 4.41
C ILE A 38 0.72 -2.19 3.62
N HIS A 39 -0.23 -3.09 3.89
CA HIS A 39 -0.31 -4.37 3.21
C HIS A 39 -1.74 -4.75 2.82
N GLY A 40 -1.83 -5.61 1.81
CA GLY A 40 -3.04 -6.34 1.45
C GLY A 40 -2.94 -7.80 1.89
N GLY A 41 -3.15 -8.74 0.96
CA GLY A 41 -3.07 -10.18 1.20
C GLY A 41 -4.07 -10.96 0.34
N GLY A 42 -4.39 -10.41 -0.85
CA GLY A 42 -5.46 -10.94 -1.70
C GLY A 42 -5.27 -12.38 -2.11
N LYS A 43 -4.04 -12.85 -2.38
CA LYS A 43 -3.76 -14.23 -2.79
C LYS A 43 -3.98 -15.20 -1.62
N ILE A 44 -3.39 -14.91 -0.45
CA ILE A 44 -3.62 -15.73 0.77
C ILE A 44 -5.12 -15.80 1.11
N ALA A 45 -5.85 -14.68 0.97
CA ALA A 45 -7.28 -14.66 1.19
C ALA A 45 -8.03 -15.53 0.17
N THR A 46 -7.61 -15.56 -1.11
CA THR A 46 -8.21 -16.44 -2.14
C THR A 46 -7.97 -17.90 -1.82
N GLU A 47 -6.74 -18.27 -1.48
CA GLU A 47 -6.37 -19.65 -1.13
C GLU A 47 -7.14 -20.16 0.12
N LEU A 48 -7.35 -19.30 1.10
CA LEU A 48 -8.14 -19.65 2.29
C LEU A 48 -9.64 -19.69 1.99
N ALA A 49 -10.14 -18.81 1.12
CA ALA A 49 -11.52 -18.85 0.66
C ALA A 49 -11.85 -20.18 -0.03
N GLU A 50 -10.98 -20.64 -0.92
CA GLU A 50 -11.10 -21.94 -1.59
C GLU A 50 -11.16 -23.11 -0.59
N LYS A 51 -10.28 -23.10 0.42
CA LYS A 51 -10.28 -24.12 1.48
C LYS A 51 -11.52 -24.09 2.39
N MET A 52 -12.21 -22.96 2.45
CA MET A 52 -13.41 -22.75 3.26
C MET A 52 -14.70 -22.80 2.42
N ASP A 53 -14.61 -23.16 1.14
CA ASP A 53 -15.72 -23.19 0.19
C ASP A 53 -16.49 -21.86 0.10
N ILE A 54 -15.77 -20.72 0.25
CA ILE A 54 -16.32 -19.37 0.10
C ILE A 54 -16.05 -18.90 -1.35
N PRO A 55 -17.11 -18.77 -2.18
CA PRO A 55 -16.95 -18.32 -3.57
C PRO A 55 -16.30 -16.94 -3.65
N GLN A 56 -15.36 -16.77 -4.57
CA GLN A 56 -14.69 -15.50 -4.79
C GLN A 56 -14.95 -14.97 -6.20
N GLN A 57 -15.29 -13.69 -6.30
CA GLN A 57 -15.48 -13.02 -7.57
C GLN A 57 -14.51 -11.85 -7.69
N MET A 58 -13.80 -11.79 -8.81
CA MET A 58 -12.89 -10.68 -9.14
C MET A 58 -13.40 -9.98 -10.43
N ILE A 59 -13.47 -8.66 -10.40
CA ILE A 59 -13.85 -7.85 -11.56
C ILE A 59 -12.77 -6.77 -11.72
N ASP A 60 -12.10 -6.76 -12.85
CA ASP A 60 -10.99 -5.83 -13.16
C ASP A 60 -9.94 -5.76 -12.04
N GLY A 61 -9.54 -6.93 -11.52
CA GLY A 61 -8.56 -7.06 -10.44
C GLY A 61 -9.06 -6.62 -9.06
N ARG A 62 -10.35 -6.31 -8.91
CA ARG A 62 -10.98 -5.93 -7.65
C ARG A 62 -11.90 -7.03 -7.15
N ARG A 63 -11.81 -7.34 -5.87
CA ARG A 63 -12.62 -8.37 -5.21
C ARG A 63 -14.03 -7.84 -4.93
N VAL A 64 -15.04 -8.50 -5.46
CA VAL A 64 -16.41 -8.35 -4.95
C VAL A 64 -16.44 -8.90 -3.53
N THR A 65 -16.94 -8.12 -2.59
CA THR A 65 -16.81 -8.42 -1.16
C THR A 65 -18.20 -8.49 -0.54
N ASP A 66 -18.79 -9.68 -0.54
CA ASP A 66 -20.00 -9.97 0.23
C ASP A 66 -19.69 -10.10 1.74
N ALA A 67 -20.69 -10.41 2.55
CA ALA A 67 -20.54 -10.48 4.00
C ALA A 67 -19.57 -11.59 4.44
N GLU A 68 -19.60 -12.77 3.80
CA GLU A 68 -18.71 -13.88 4.14
C GLU A 68 -17.28 -13.60 3.68
N THR A 69 -17.13 -13.04 2.50
CA THR A 69 -15.82 -12.57 2.00
C THR A 69 -15.25 -11.49 2.92
N LEU A 70 -16.06 -10.53 3.40
CA LEU A 70 -15.59 -9.51 4.33
C LEU A 70 -15.08 -10.12 5.65
N LYS A 71 -15.79 -11.07 6.22
CA LYS A 71 -15.34 -11.80 7.43
C LYS A 71 -13.99 -12.47 7.19
N LEU A 72 -13.88 -13.21 6.07
CA LEU A 72 -12.65 -13.89 5.69
C LEU A 72 -11.46 -12.91 5.57
N ILE A 73 -11.61 -11.86 4.76
CA ILE A 73 -10.50 -10.91 4.55
C ILE A 73 -10.15 -10.15 5.83
N THR A 74 -11.12 -9.89 6.72
CA THR A 74 -10.85 -9.29 8.02
C THR A 74 -9.99 -10.22 8.88
N MET A 75 -10.32 -11.52 8.95
CA MET A 75 -9.51 -12.51 9.65
C MET A 75 -8.11 -12.64 9.05
N VAL A 76 -8.02 -12.69 7.71
CA VAL A 76 -6.75 -12.87 7.00
C VAL A 76 -5.88 -11.62 7.09
N TYR A 77 -6.40 -10.45 6.75
CA TYR A 77 -5.60 -9.22 6.71
C TYR A 77 -5.30 -8.71 8.11
N GLY A 78 -6.32 -8.51 8.96
CA GLY A 78 -6.17 -7.94 10.29
C GLY A 78 -5.61 -8.93 11.32
N GLY A 79 -5.90 -10.22 11.15
CA GLY A 79 -5.41 -11.30 12.00
C GLY A 79 -4.10 -11.90 11.49
N LEU A 80 -4.19 -12.83 10.54
CA LEU A 80 -3.06 -13.67 10.13
C LEU A 80 -1.87 -12.86 9.61
N ILE A 81 -2.07 -12.06 8.56
CA ILE A 81 -0.96 -11.35 7.90
C ILE A 81 -0.42 -10.25 8.79
N SER A 82 -1.29 -9.39 9.30
CA SER A 82 -0.88 -8.26 10.15
C SER A 82 -0.10 -8.72 11.38
N LYS A 83 -0.57 -9.76 12.08
CA LYS A 83 0.10 -10.24 13.30
C LYS A 83 1.43 -10.94 13.01
N ASN A 84 1.54 -11.67 11.89
CA ASN A 84 2.82 -12.24 11.47
C ASN A 84 3.85 -11.15 11.13
N ILE A 85 3.43 -10.09 10.42
CA ILE A 85 4.29 -8.94 10.11
C ILE A 85 4.74 -8.25 11.40
N VAL A 86 3.81 -7.95 12.31
CA VAL A 86 4.12 -7.29 13.61
C VAL A 86 5.09 -8.13 14.42
N ALA A 87 4.87 -9.44 14.53
CA ALA A 87 5.76 -10.34 15.27
C ALA A 87 7.18 -10.35 14.67
N ALA A 88 7.29 -10.39 13.33
CA ALA A 88 8.57 -10.35 12.64
C ALA A 88 9.30 -9.00 12.80
N LEU A 89 8.58 -7.87 12.73
CA LEU A 89 9.15 -6.54 12.98
C LEU A 89 9.62 -6.41 14.43
N SER A 90 8.84 -6.92 15.40
CA SER A 90 9.23 -6.93 16.81
C SER A 90 10.50 -7.75 17.04
N ALA A 91 10.65 -8.90 16.37
CA ALA A 91 11.88 -9.71 16.40
C ALA A 91 13.10 -8.98 15.81
N ASN A 92 12.88 -8.03 14.88
CA ASN A 92 13.90 -7.15 14.30
C ASN A 92 14.14 -5.86 15.12
N GLY A 93 13.45 -5.67 16.26
CA GLY A 93 13.65 -4.56 17.20
C GLY A 93 12.73 -3.33 16.95
N ASP A 94 11.76 -3.41 16.04
CA ASP A 94 10.74 -2.37 15.89
C ASP A 94 9.62 -2.53 16.93
N THR A 95 9.10 -1.43 17.46
CA THR A 95 7.88 -1.41 18.28
C THR A 95 6.68 -1.28 17.34
N ALA A 96 6.31 -2.38 16.66
CA ALA A 96 5.27 -2.37 15.64
C ALA A 96 3.86 -2.58 16.23
N ILE A 97 2.85 -1.93 15.62
CA ILE A 97 1.44 -2.10 15.96
C ILE A 97 0.61 -2.37 14.70
N GLY A 98 -0.14 -3.47 14.69
CA GLY A 98 -1.03 -3.82 13.58
C GLY A 98 -2.38 -3.11 13.72
N LEU A 99 -2.79 -2.44 12.66
CA LEU A 99 -3.97 -1.57 12.59
C LEU A 99 -4.78 -1.84 11.32
N SER A 100 -6.07 -1.64 11.41
CA SER A 100 -6.97 -1.36 10.28
C SER A 100 -7.32 0.14 10.27
N GLY A 101 -8.04 0.61 9.28
CA GLY A 101 -8.56 1.97 9.27
C GLY A 101 -9.56 2.26 10.40
N ALA A 102 -10.20 1.23 10.98
CA ALA A 102 -11.10 1.37 12.11
C ALA A 102 -10.36 1.68 13.41
N ASP A 103 -9.14 1.15 13.57
CA ASP A 103 -8.33 1.39 14.75
C ASP A 103 -7.95 2.86 14.84
N ALA A 104 -8.12 3.44 16.02
CA ALA A 104 -7.95 4.86 16.28
C ALA A 104 -8.75 5.77 15.32
N ASN A 105 -9.83 5.27 14.68
CA ASN A 105 -10.59 6.00 13.66
C ASN A 105 -9.66 6.65 12.61
N SER A 106 -8.69 5.88 12.13
CA SER A 106 -7.56 6.40 11.35
C SER A 106 -7.87 6.58 9.87
N VAL A 107 -8.69 5.69 9.25
CA VAL A 107 -9.05 5.78 7.83
C VAL A 107 -10.52 5.49 7.63
N LEU A 108 -11.30 6.54 7.34
CA LEU A 108 -12.72 6.46 7.01
C LEU A 108 -12.90 6.22 5.50
N ALA A 109 -13.86 5.41 5.14
CA ALA A 109 -14.23 5.16 3.75
C ALA A 109 -15.74 5.22 3.55
N ASN A 110 -16.17 5.64 2.36
CA ASN A 110 -17.55 5.49 1.92
C ASN A 110 -17.71 4.13 1.24
N LYS A 111 -18.81 3.42 1.53
CA LYS A 111 -19.16 2.23 0.76
C LYS A 111 -19.27 2.61 -0.72
N ARG A 112 -18.60 1.83 -1.59
CA ARG A 112 -18.63 2.09 -3.03
C ARG A 112 -20.06 2.00 -3.57
N PRO A 113 -20.52 2.95 -4.40
CA PRO A 113 -21.83 2.87 -5.03
C PRO A 113 -21.98 1.61 -5.88
N ALA A 114 -23.18 1.03 -5.86
CA ALA A 114 -23.53 -0.20 -6.60
C ALA A 114 -23.80 0.01 -8.11
N ASN A 115 -23.25 1.08 -8.71
CA ASN A 115 -23.49 1.43 -10.12
C ASN A 115 -22.15 1.74 -10.83
N PRO A 116 -21.83 1.08 -11.95
CA PRO A 116 -22.64 0.06 -12.67
C PRO A 116 -22.54 -1.35 -12.06
N ILE A 117 -21.61 -1.59 -11.12
CA ILE A 117 -21.33 -2.89 -10.52
C ILE A 117 -21.42 -2.78 -9.00
N ASP A 118 -22.16 -3.70 -8.37
CA ASP A 118 -22.16 -3.81 -6.92
C ASP A 118 -20.94 -4.63 -6.45
N PHE A 119 -19.98 -3.96 -5.84
CA PHE A 119 -18.82 -4.60 -5.23
C PHE A 119 -19.06 -5.05 -3.77
N GLY A 120 -20.26 -4.87 -3.24
CA GLY A 120 -20.61 -5.23 -1.87
C GLY A 120 -19.96 -4.31 -0.83
N PHE A 121 -19.26 -4.87 0.14
CA PHE A 121 -18.60 -4.15 1.24
C PHE A 121 -17.22 -3.63 0.84
N VAL A 122 -17.12 -2.99 -0.32
CA VAL A 122 -15.90 -2.30 -0.76
C VAL A 122 -15.98 -0.83 -0.38
N GLY A 123 -14.88 -0.29 0.16
CA GLY A 123 -14.76 1.10 0.59
C GLY A 123 -13.82 1.91 -0.30
N ASP A 124 -14.25 3.12 -0.62
CA ASP A 124 -13.42 4.17 -1.21
C ASP A 124 -13.02 5.15 -0.11
N VAL A 125 -11.71 5.38 0.09
CA VAL A 125 -11.21 6.24 1.17
C VAL A 125 -11.81 7.64 1.06
N ALA A 126 -12.48 8.07 2.13
CA ALA A 126 -13.12 9.39 2.23
C ALA A 126 -12.27 10.38 3.03
N ALA A 127 -11.67 9.93 4.13
CA ALA A 127 -10.84 10.75 4.99
C ALA A 127 -9.79 9.93 5.73
N VAL A 128 -8.66 10.56 6.04
CA VAL A 128 -7.61 10.01 6.90
C VAL A 128 -7.42 10.95 8.09
N ASN A 129 -7.49 10.41 9.28
CA ASN A 129 -7.24 11.13 10.52
C ASN A 129 -5.73 11.20 10.79
N SER A 130 -5.06 12.16 10.17
CA SER A 130 -3.61 12.33 10.31
C SER A 130 -3.18 12.62 11.74
N GLU A 131 -4.02 13.28 12.55
CA GLU A 131 -3.73 13.56 13.96
C GLU A 131 -3.63 12.28 14.79
N ASN A 132 -4.53 11.32 14.59
CA ASN A 132 -4.50 10.06 15.33
C ASN A 132 -3.34 9.17 14.87
N ILE A 133 -3.02 9.15 13.56
CA ILE A 133 -1.83 8.46 13.05
C ILE A 133 -0.56 9.10 13.62
N ASP A 134 -0.49 10.43 13.67
CA ASP A 134 0.65 11.15 14.24
C ASP A 134 0.86 10.81 15.72
N LYS A 135 -0.20 10.75 16.54
CA LYS A 135 -0.11 10.32 17.95
C LYS A 135 0.52 8.93 18.09
N ILE A 136 0.22 7.99 17.20
CA ILE A 136 0.80 6.64 17.21
C ILE A 136 2.30 6.72 16.88
N LEU A 137 2.68 7.49 15.86
CA LEU A 137 4.08 7.70 15.49
C LEU A 137 4.86 8.39 16.61
N GLN A 138 4.30 9.44 17.23
CA GLN A 138 4.92 10.18 18.35
C GLN A 138 5.08 9.32 19.61
N ALA A 139 4.21 8.32 19.80
CA ALA A 139 4.36 7.32 20.87
C ALA A 139 5.47 6.28 20.59
N GLY A 140 6.18 6.41 19.46
CA GLY A 140 7.30 5.54 19.08
C GLY A 140 6.88 4.20 18.44
N PHE A 141 5.62 4.05 18.03
CA PHE A 141 5.16 2.87 17.32
C PHE A 141 5.42 2.96 15.82
N VAL A 142 5.63 1.79 15.21
CA VAL A 142 5.62 1.61 13.76
C VAL A 142 4.24 1.08 13.34
N PRO A 143 3.36 1.91 12.73
CA PRO A 143 2.05 1.47 12.30
C PRO A 143 2.15 0.49 11.11
N VAL A 144 1.41 -0.62 11.21
CA VAL A 144 1.27 -1.63 10.14
C VAL A 144 -0.21 -1.71 9.78
N PHE A 145 -0.61 -1.04 8.71
CA PHE A 145 -1.99 -1.01 8.28
C PHE A 145 -2.33 -2.15 7.33
N CYS A 146 -3.38 -2.90 7.63
CA CYS A 146 -4.03 -3.78 6.67
C CYS A 146 -5.11 -3.03 5.87
N ALA A 147 -5.44 -3.53 4.68
CA ALA A 147 -6.36 -2.88 3.74
C ALA A 147 -7.85 -3.06 4.13
N ILE A 148 -8.17 -2.81 5.39
CA ILE A 148 -9.54 -2.77 5.94
C ILE A 148 -9.78 -1.37 6.47
N THR A 149 -10.93 -0.78 6.12
CA THR A 149 -11.40 0.53 6.58
C THR A 149 -12.77 0.40 7.26
N HIS A 150 -13.40 1.51 7.60
CA HIS A 150 -14.76 1.54 8.15
C HIS A 150 -15.56 2.74 7.63
N ASP A 151 -16.88 2.68 7.75
CA ASP A 151 -17.79 3.73 7.28
C ASP A 151 -18.16 4.78 8.33
N GLY A 152 -17.62 4.67 9.55
CA GLY A 152 -17.98 5.53 10.68
C GLY A 152 -19.27 5.14 11.41
N ASN A 153 -20.03 4.15 10.89
CA ASN A 153 -21.28 3.67 11.45
C ASN A 153 -21.20 2.23 11.98
N GLY A 154 -19.98 1.70 12.12
CA GLY A 154 -19.73 0.36 12.65
C GLY A 154 -19.53 -0.72 11.58
N GLN A 155 -19.60 -0.38 10.28
CA GLN A 155 -19.38 -1.33 9.19
C GLN A 155 -17.93 -1.28 8.71
N LEU A 156 -17.25 -2.43 8.70
CA LEU A 156 -15.95 -2.59 8.05
C LEU A 156 -16.10 -2.67 6.52
N LEU A 157 -15.08 -2.18 5.82
CA LEU A 157 -15.04 -2.18 4.36
C LEU A 157 -13.68 -2.67 3.86
N ASN A 158 -13.69 -3.47 2.80
CA ASN A 158 -12.50 -3.86 2.06
C ASN A 158 -12.01 -2.70 1.20
N THR A 159 -10.75 -2.31 1.33
CA THR A 159 -10.18 -1.17 0.62
C THR A 159 -8.96 -1.59 -0.20
N ASN A 160 -8.70 -0.92 -1.31
CA ASN A 160 -7.47 -1.14 -2.07
C ASN A 160 -6.26 -0.59 -1.29
N ALA A 161 -5.24 -1.44 -1.08
CA ALA A 161 -4.06 -1.09 -0.29
C ALA A 161 -3.22 0.04 -0.93
N ASP A 162 -3.15 0.13 -2.27
CA ASP A 162 -2.43 1.19 -2.97
C ASP A 162 -3.14 2.55 -2.75
N THR A 163 -4.48 2.55 -2.83
CA THR A 163 -5.30 3.74 -2.57
C THR A 163 -5.19 4.18 -1.10
N MET A 164 -5.22 3.23 -0.16
CA MET A 164 -5.05 3.53 1.27
C MET A 164 -3.66 4.12 1.55
N ALA A 165 -2.61 3.57 0.96
CA ALA A 165 -1.25 4.09 1.11
C ALA A 165 -1.11 5.52 0.56
N SER A 166 -1.66 5.78 -0.63
CA SER A 166 -1.70 7.13 -1.23
C SER A 166 -2.46 8.13 -0.36
N ALA A 167 -3.61 7.72 0.20
CA ALA A 167 -4.41 8.59 1.07
C ALA A 167 -3.70 8.91 2.39
N ILE A 168 -3.06 7.91 3.03
CA ILE A 168 -2.25 8.12 4.24
C ILE A 168 -1.07 9.04 3.92
N ALA A 169 -0.32 8.80 2.84
CA ALA A 169 0.81 9.64 2.46
C ALA A 169 0.41 11.09 2.22
N THR A 170 -0.71 11.30 1.55
CA THR A 170 -1.29 12.63 1.30
C THR A 170 -1.68 13.33 2.60
N ALA A 171 -2.40 12.65 3.48
CA ALA A 171 -2.84 13.25 4.74
C ALA A 171 -1.66 13.60 5.65
N MET A 172 -0.65 12.73 5.72
CA MET A 172 0.54 12.95 6.53
C MET A 172 1.46 14.05 5.98
N SER A 173 1.35 14.43 4.69
CA SER A 173 2.17 15.50 4.07
C SER A 173 1.93 16.87 4.70
N GLY A 174 0.80 17.05 5.41
CA GLY A 174 0.54 18.22 6.22
C GLY A 174 1.60 18.45 7.32
N ASN A 175 2.01 17.39 8.01
CA ASN A 175 2.91 17.43 9.17
C ASN A 175 4.33 16.96 8.85
N TYR A 176 4.51 16.10 7.85
CA TYR A 176 5.77 15.45 7.49
C TYR A 176 6.20 15.75 6.06
N GLU A 177 7.47 15.56 5.76
CA GLU A 177 7.94 15.40 4.39
C GLU A 177 7.68 13.95 3.97
N SER A 178 6.48 13.69 3.40
CA SER A 178 6.01 12.34 3.11
C SER A 178 6.58 11.79 1.82
N PHE A 179 7.08 10.56 1.88
CA PHE A 179 7.54 9.77 0.74
C PHE A 179 6.69 8.50 0.65
N LEU A 180 6.18 8.19 -0.54
CA LEU A 180 5.39 6.98 -0.79
C LEU A 180 6.19 5.98 -1.62
N TYR A 181 6.21 4.72 -1.19
CA TYR A 181 6.90 3.62 -1.86
C TYR A 181 5.93 2.50 -2.15
N TYR A 182 5.77 2.17 -3.43
CA TYR A 182 5.08 0.98 -3.89
C TYR A 182 6.13 -0.11 -4.16
N CYS A 183 6.26 -1.06 -3.23
CA CYS A 183 7.19 -2.16 -3.29
C CYS A 183 6.49 -3.42 -3.82
N PHE A 184 7.06 -4.03 -4.86
CA PHE A 184 6.52 -5.24 -5.49
C PHE A 184 7.66 -6.07 -6.12
N GLU A 185 7.37 -6.99 -7.07
CA GLU A 185 8.36 -7.92 -7.63
C GLU A 185 9.20 -7.35 -8.77
N LYS A 186 8.72 -6.30 -9.45
CA LYS A 186 9.43 -5.69 -10.59
C LYS A 186 10.37 -4.58 -10.12
N LYS A 187 11.46 -4.39 -10.85
CA LYS A 187 12.48 -3.36 -10.54
C LYS A 187 11.92 -1.93 -10.57
N GLY A 188 10.81 -1.70 -11.28
CA GLY A 188 10.18 -0.38 -11.45
C GLY A 188 9.09 -0.43 -12.51
N VAL A 189 8.75 0.71 -13.09
CA VAL A 189 7.96 0.79 -14.31
C VAL A 189 8.88 0.45 -15.48
N LEU A 190 8.54 -0.60 -16.22
CA LEU A 190 9.33 -1.09 -17.35
C LEU A 190 8.79 -0.48 -18.65
N GLU A 191 9.67 -0.07 -19.54
CA GLU A 191 9.32 0.33 -20.92
C GLU A 191 8.91 -0.90 -21.75
N ASP A 192 9.54 -2.06 -21.47
CA ASP A 192 9.21 -3.36 -22.04
C ASP A 192 9.04 -4.37 -20.90
N VAL A 193 7.85 -4.94 -20.77
CA VAL A 193 7.48 -5.86 -19.68
C VAL A 193 8.32 -7.16 -19.69
N GLU A 194 8.79 -7.57 -20.85
CA GLU A 194 9.63 -8.76 -21.04
C GLU A 194 11.11 -8.49 -20.75
N ASN A 195 11.52 -7.22 -20.65
CA ASN A 195 12.89 -6.81 -20.35
C ASN A 195 12.96 -6.14 -18.97
N GLU A 196 13.40 -6.89 -17.95
CA GLU A 196 13.52 -6.38 -16.59
C GLU A 196 14.56 -5.25 -16.39
N ASP A 197 15.43 -5.03 -17.36
CA ASP A 197 16.43 -3.95 -17.32
C ASP A 197 15.94 -2.68 -18.02
N SER A 198 14.73 -2.67 -18.60
CA SER A 198 14.10 -1.51 -19.25
C SER A 198 13.39 -0.57 -18.27
N VAL A 199 13.92 -0.43 -17.05
CA VAL A 199 13.32 0.44 -16.02
C VAL A 199 13.36 1.89 -16.47
N ILE A 200 12.21 2.57 -16.43
CA ILE A 200 12.10 4.01 -16.62
C ILE A 200 12.48 4.68 -15.29
N PRO A 201 13.62 5.37 -15.18
CA PRO A 201 14.10 5.85 -13.89
C PRO A 201 13.28 6.99 -13.31
N GLU A 202 12.67 7.83 -14.17
CA GLU A 202 11.83 8.95 -13.75
C GLU A 202 10.65 9.14 -14.67
N ILE A 203 9.48 9.34 -14.09
CA ILE A 203 8.25 9.68 -14.80
C ILE A 203 7.67 10.97 -14.20
N ASN A 204 7.51 11.98 -15.06
CA ASN A 204 6.84 13.24 -14.79
C ASN A 204 5.56 13.35 -15.63
N PRO A 205 4.67 14.33 -15.41
CA PRO A 205 3.41 14.43 -16.16
C PRO A 205 3.59 14.48 -17.67
N SER A 206 4.64 15.13 -18.16
CA SER A 206 4.88 15.30 -19.59
C SER A 206 5.28 14.00 -20.28
N ASN A 207 6.20 13.22 -19.68
CA ASN A 207 6.59 11.93 -20.27
C ASN A 207 5.55 10.83 -19.98
N TYR A 208 4.74 10.95 -18.92
CA TYR A 208 3.66 10.01 -18.63
C TYR A 208 2.62 9.96 -19.75
N GLU A 209 2.11 11.11 -20.17
CA GLU A 209 1.12 11.17 -21.26
C GLU A 209 1.69 10.56 -22.55
N LYS A 210 2.94 10.89 -22.91
CA LYS A 210 3.61 10.32 -24.07
C LYS A 210 3.74 8.79 -23.97
N LEU A 211 4.21 8.26 -22.84
CA LEU A 211 4.36 6.82 -22.63
C LEU A 211 3.02 6.08 -22.67
N LYS A 212 1.95 6.74 -22.22
CA LYS A 212 0.59 6.21 -22.26
C LYS A 212 0.04 6.16 -23.69
N GLU A 213 0.24 7.24 -24.46
CA GLU A 213 -0.15 7.31 -25.88
C GLU A 213 0.63 6.29 -26.75
N GLU A 214 1.91 6.07 -26.47
CA GLU A 214 2.75 5.10 -27.15
C GLU A 214 2.46 3.64 -26.72
N GLY A 215 1.57 3.42 -25.74
CA GLY A 215 1.24 2.10 -25.21
C GLY A 215 2.41 1.41 -24.45
N LYS A 216 3.40 2.18 -24.02
CA LYS A 216 4.60 1.70 -23.30
C LYS A 216 4.38 1.47 -21.82
N ILE A 217 3.22 1.83 -21.29
CA ILE A 217 2.86 1.55 -19.90
C ILE A 217 1.85 0.41 -19.87
N PHE A 218 2.22 -0.68 -19.18
CA PHE A 218 1.30 -1.79 -18.96
C PHE A 218 0.02 -1.31 -18.27
N GLN A 219 -1.14 -1.74 -18.77
CA GLN A 219 -2.45 -1.25 -18.31
C GLN A 219 -2.66 -1.34 -16.80
N GLY A 220 -2.14 -2.38 -16.13
CA GLY A 220 -2.21 -2.52 -14.66
C GLY A 220 -1.38 -1.49 -13.88
N MET A 221 -0.44 -0.79 -14.55
CA MET A 221 0.38 0.27 -13.95
C MET A 221 -0.28 1.65 -13.98
N ILE A 222 -1.17 1.89 -14.95
CA ILE A 222 -1.84 3.18 -15.12
C ILE A 222 -2.52 3.65 -13.82
N PRO A 223 -3.37 2.85 -13.14
CA PRO A 223 -4.01 3.29 -11.90
C PRO A 223 -3.02 3.61 -10.77
N LYS A 224 -1.85 2.95 -10.75
CA LYS A 224 -0.80 3.24 -9.75
C LYS A 224 -0.13 4.58 -10.03
N LEU A 225 0.16 4.87 -11.30
CA LEU A 225 0.74 6.14 -11.73
C LEU A 225 -0.24 7.30 -11.52
N ASP A 226 -1.52 7.13 -11.86
CA ASP A 226 -2.56 8.13 -11.60
C ASP A 226 -2.66 8.46 -10.09
N ASN A 227 -2.66 7.42 -9.23
CA ASN A 227 -2.63 7.61 -7.78
C ASN A 227 -1.35 8.31 -7.31
N ALA A 228 -0.19 7.99 -7.91
CA ALA A 228 1.09 8.60 -7.58
C ALA A 228 1.10 10.10 -7.92
N PHE A 229 0.67 10.47 -9.13
CA PHE A 229 0.56 11.87 -9.53
C PHE A 229 -0.44 12.65 -8.66
N SER A 230 -1.60 12.06 -8.37
CA SER A 230 -2.57 12.67 -7.46
C SER A 230 -1.98 12.91 -6.06
N ALA A 231 -1.19 11.97 -5.53
CA ALA A 231 -0.53 12.12 -4.24
C ALA A 231 0.50 13.27 -4.24
N ILE A 232 1.31 13.37 -5.30
CA ILE A 232 2.31 14.44 -5.46
C ILE A 232 1.63 15.81 -5.53
N GLN A 233 0.58 15.94 -6.35
CA GLN A 233 -0.20 17.18 -6.46
C GLN A 233 -0.80 17.62 -5.12
N LYS A 234 -1.05 16.67 -4.21
CA LYS A 234 -1.59 16.91 -2.86
C LYS A 234 -0.50 17.03 -1.79
N GLY A 235 0.77 17.15 -2.18
CA GLY A 235 1.86 17.51 -1.27
C GLY A 235 2.80 16.36 -0.84
N VAL A 236 2.63 15.14 -1.37
CA VAL A 236 3.61 14.06 -1.20
C VAL A 236 4.89 14.45 -1.95
N LYS A 237 6.05 14.34 -1.30
CA LYS A 237 7.33 14.82 -1.82
C LYS A 237 7.82 14.06 -3.06
N ALA A 238 7.69 12.75 -3.02
CA ALA A 238 7.99 11.86 -4.13
C ALA A 238 7.27 10.52 -3.95
N VAL A 239 6.96 9.88 -5.07
CA VAL A 239 6.47 8.49 -5.08
C VAL A 239 7.51 7.64 -5.79
N HIS A 240 7.84 6.49 -5.23
CA HIS A 240 8.75 5.52 -5.80
C HIS A 240 8.01 4.20 -6.09
N ILE A 241 8.27 3.63 -7.25
CA ILE A 241 7.81 2.30 -7.65
C ILE A 241 9.04 1.45 -7.85
N LEU A 242 9.22 0.41 -7.02
CA LEU A 242 10.47 -0.34 -7.00
C LEU A 242 10.27 -1.77 -6.53
N GLN A 243 11.28 -2.60 -6.76
CA GLN A 243 11.27 -3.94 -6.18
C GLN A 243 11.58 -3.87 -4.67
N ALA A 244 10.97 -4.78 -3.92
CA ALA A 244 10.97 -4.72 -2.45
C ALA A 244 12.39 -4.79 -1.84
N GLU A 245 13.29 -5.51 -2.48
CA GLU A 245 14.68 -5.70 -2.05
C GLU A 245 15.50 -4.40 -2.07
N ASP A 246 15.16 -3.46 -2.95
CA ASP A 246 15.90 -2.20 -3.14
C ASP A 246 15.48 -1.08 -2.18
N LEU A 247 14.40 -1.25 -1.42
CA LEU A 247 13.82 -0.21 -0.57
C LEU A 247 14.85 0.40 0.40
N SER A 248 15.53 -0.44 1.16
CA SER A 248 16.50 0.03 2.17
C SER A 248 17.70 0.71 1.51
N SER A 249 18.16 0.18 0.37
CA SER A 249 19.25 0.79 -0.39
C SER A 249 18.87 2.15 -0.92
N LEU A 250 17.67 2.33 -1.48
CA LEU A 250 17.16 3.62 -1.93
C LEU A 250 17.14 4.65 -0.79
N ILE A 251 16.58 4.30 0.37
CA ILE A 251 16.41 5.23 1.50
C ILE A 251 17.76 5.53 2.17
N LEU A 252 18.55 4.50 2.49
CA LEU A 252 19.78 4.66 3.28
C LEU A 252 20.96 5.17 2.47
N THR A 253 21.09 4.79 1.20
CA THR A 253 22.24 5.18 0.36
C THR A 253 21.94 6.30 -0.60
N LYS A 254 20.66 6.67 -0.77
CA LYS A 254 20.18 7.66 -1.75
C LYS A 254 20.55 7.33 -3.21
N ARG A 255 20.90 6.07 -3.50
CA ARG A 255 21.10 5.62 -4.88
C ARG A 255 19.75 5.52 -5.57
N ALA A 256 19.72 5.81 -6.85
CA ALA A 256 18.49 5.66 -7.66
C ALA A 256 18.19 4.17 -7.87
N TYR A 257 17.00 3.76 -7.45
CA TYR A 257 16.43 2.45 -7.67
C TYR A 257 14.97 2.60 -8.10
N GLY A 258 14.53 1.75 -9.00
CA GLY A 258 13.17 1.76 -9.48
C GLY A 258 12.83 3.00 -10.31
N THR A 259 11.56 3.37 -10.27
CA THR A 259 11.00 4.54 -10.95
C THR A 259 10.60 5.58 -9.92
N ARG A 260 11.11 6.78 -10.08
CA ARG A 260 10.69 7.95 -9.29
C ARG A 260 9.61 8.72 -10.05
N ILE A 261 8.50 9.00 -9.39
CA ILE A 261 7.45 9.87 -9.92
C ILE A 261 7.64 11.27 -9.30
N THR A 262 7.60 12.29 -10.14
CA THR A 262 7.82 13.69 -9.76
C THR A 262 6.71 14.59 -10.30
N ALA A 263 6.65 15.85 -9.78
CA ALA A 263 5.73 16.88 -10.25
C ALA A 263 6.09 17.39 -11.65
#